data_df491307041e7f3679a32f013a7ffcf0
#
_entry.id   df491307041e7f3679a32f013a7ffcf0
#
_cell.length_a   1.000
_cell.length_b   1.000
_cell.length_c   1.000
_cell.angle_alpha   90.00
_cell.angle_beta   90.00
_cell.angle_gamma   90.00
#
_symmetry.space_group_name_H-M   'P 1'
#
loop_
_entity.id
_entity.type
_entity.pdbx_description
1 polymer ?
#
loop_
_entity_poly.entity_id
_entity_poly.type
_entity_poly.pdbx_seq_one_letter_code
_entity_poly.pdbx_strand_id
1 'polypeptide(L)'
;MLLATPDGDYLIARPLYEFARQPVGVGDLISALMLANLQAGFDAVAAFERTNAAVDEVLRQTWQADAYELQLIAAQADFAEPRIAHRAERLAGEVA
;
A
#
# COMPACT_ATOMS: atom_id res chain seq x y z
N MET A 1 -1.13 -7.59 1.77
CA MET A 1 -0.32 -7.24 0.58
C MET A 1 0.98 -8.03 0.61
N LEU A 2 1.37 -8.57 -0.51
CA LEU A 2 2.56 -9.41 -0.64
C LEU A 2 3.59 -8.77 -1.56
N LEU A 3 4.86 -8.90 -1.22
CA LEU A 3 5.98 -8.52 -2.06
C LEU A 3 6.92 -9.71 -2.24
N ALA A 4 7.21 -10.08 -3.47
CA ALA A 4 8.19 -11.10 -3.79
C ALA A 4 9.46 -10.43 -4.28
N THR A 5 10.61 -10.79 -3.68
CA THR A 5 11.93 -10.32 -4.08
C THR A 5 12.88 -11.50 -4.22
N PRO A 6 14.02 -11.33 -4.93
CA PRO A 6 15.04 -12.37 -4.98
C PRO A 6 15.55 -12.76 -3.60
N ASP A 7 15.52 -11.84 -2.62
CA ASP A 7 16.04 -12.05 -1.28
C ASP A 7 14.99 -12.60 -0.30
N GLY A 8 13.75 -12.69 -0.69
CA GLY A 8 12.67 -13.19 0.15
C GLY A 8 11.34 -12.57 -0.15
N ASP A 9 10.32 -13.10 0.49
CA ASP A 9 8.95 -12.62 0.34
C ASP A 9 8.53 -11.91 1.61
N TYR A 10 7.73 -10.87 1.46
CA TYR A 10 7.28 -10.03 2.56
C TYR A 10 5.78 -9.87 2.54
N LEU A 11 5.20 -9.79 3.72
CA LEU A 11 3.76 -9.59 3.91
C LEU A 11 3.51 -8.38 4.79
N ILE A 12 2.53 -7.56 4.40
CA ILE A 12 1.96 -6.55 5.29
C ILE A 12 0.51 -6.90 5.50
N ALA A 13 0.15 -7.12 6.77
CA ALA A 13 -1.24 -7.25 7.18
C ALA A 13 -1.76 -5.87 7.58
N ARG A 14 -2.96 -5.55 7.16
CA ARG A 14 -3.61 -4.28 7.48
C ARG A 14 -5.10 -4.49 7.67
N PRO A 15 -5.79 -3.52 8.34
CA PRO A 15 -7.23 -3.64 8.51
C PRO A 15 -7.94 -3.76 7.17
N LEU A 16 -8.98 -4.57 7.15
CA LEU A 16 -9.83 -4.71 5.99
C LEU A 16 -11.01 -3.73 6.12
N TYR A 17 -11.18 -2.91 5.10
CA TYR A 17 -12.32 -2.01 5.01
C TYR A 17 -13.41 -2.67 4.18
N GLU A 18 -14.61 -2.73 4.72
CA GLU A 18 -15.75 -3.30 4.01
C GLU A 18 -16.47 -2.19 3.25
N PHE A 19 -16.47 -2.30 1.93
CA PHE A 19 -17.16 -1.35 1.08
C PHE A 19 -18.46 -1.98 0.58
N ALA A 20 -19.53 -1.17 0.57
CA ALA A 20 -20.78 -1.59 -0.07
C ALA A 20 -20.55 -1.88 -1.55
N ARG A 21 -19.59 -1.17 -2.13
CA ARG A 21 -19.18 -1.34 -3.52
C ARG A 21 -17.68 -1.12 -3.58
N GLN A 22 -16.95 -2.09 -4.10
CA GLN A 22 -15.49 -2.03 -4.14
C GLN A 22 -15.01 -0.85 -5.00
N PRO A 23 -14.11 0.00 -4.49
CA PRO A 23 -13.52 1.05 -5.30
C PRO A 23 -12.71 0.47 -6.45
N VAL A 24 -12.69 1.17 -7.58
CA VAL A 24 -11.86 0.78 -8.73
C VAL A 24 -10.53 1.54 -8.69
N GLY A 25 -9.52 0.99 -9.33
CA GLY A 25 -8.23 1.65 -9.50
C GLY A 25 -7.23 1.40 -8.40
N VAL A 26 -7.52 0.55 -7.42
CA VAL A 26 -6.59 0.25 -6.32
C VAL A 26 -5.30 -0.38 -6.84
N GLY A 27 -5.41 -1.34 -7.77
CA GLY A 27 -4.24 -1.97 -8.36
C GLY A 27 -3.35 -1.00 -9.11
N ASP A 28 -3.95 -0.09 -9.88
CA ASP A 28 -3.20 0.94 -10.61
C ASP A 28 -2.51 1.90 -9.63
N LEU A 29 -3.17 2.27 -8.54
CA LEU A 29 -2.60 3.12 -7.52
C LEU A 29 -1.40 2.45 -6.85
N ILE A 30 -1.52 1.17 -6.50
CA ILE A 30 -0.43 0.40 -5.91
C ILE A 30 0.78 0.40 -6.85
N SER A 31 0.56 0.09 -8.12
CA SER A 31 1.64 0.04 -9.10
C SER A 31 2.32 1.40 -9.28
N ALA A 32 1.55 2.46 -9.38
CA ALA A 32 2.09 3.81 -9.55
C ALA A 32 2.90 4.25 -8.32
N LEU A 33 2.40 4.02 -7.12
CA LEU A 33 3.09 4.39 -5.90
C LEU A 33 4.35 3.55 -5.67
N MET A 34 4.29 2.26 -5.97
CA MET A 34 5.46 1.39 -5.87
C MET A 34 6.58 1.88 -6.79
N LEU A 35 6.24 2.17 -8.04
CA LEU A 35 7.20 2.69 -9.00
C LEU A 35 7.77 4.04 -8.54
N ALA A 36 6.93 4.95 -8.09
CA ALA A 36 7.38 6.26 -7.61
C ALA A 36 8.33 6.14 -6.43
N ASN A 37 8.03 5.26 -5.47
CA ASN A 37 8.88 5.06 -4.31
C ASN A 37 10.23 4.43 -4.70
N LEU A 38 10.24 3.48 -5.63
CA LEU A 38 11.47 2.90 -6.13
C LEU A 38 12.32 3.95 -6.86
N GLN A 39 11.71 4.79 -7.70
CA GLN A 39 12.40 5.85 -8.40
C GLN A 39 12.94 6.93 -7.46
N ALA A 40 12.30 7.12 -6.31
CA ALA A 40 12.77 8.05 -5.28
C ALA A 40 13.99 7.52 -4.51
N GLY A 41 14.40 6.27 -4.74
CA GLY A 41 15.60 5.69 -4.15
C GLY A 41 15.36 4.76 -2.98
N PHE A 42 14.11 4.48 -2.62
CA PHE A 42 13.83 3.53 -1.56
C PHE A 42 14.07 2.09 -2.05
N ASP A 43 14.57 1.24 -1.16
CA ASP A 43 14.70 -0.18 -1.50
C ASP A 43 13.31 -0.82 -1.60
N ALA A 44 13.26 -2.06 -2.07
CA ALA A 44 11.99 -2.73 -2.35
C ALA A 44 11.11 -2.85 -1.10
N VAL A 45 11.67 -3.17 0.05
CA VAL A 45 10.90 -3.33 1.29
C VAL A 45 10.40 -1.98 1.79
N ALA A 46 11.24 -0.96 1.79
CA ALA A 46 10.84 0.39 2.19
C ALA A 46 9.77 0.94 1.23
N ALA A 47 9.96 0.77 -0.07
CA ALA A 47 8.98 1.16 -1.07
C ALA A 47 7.64 0.46 -0.85
N PHE A 48 7.68 -0.82 -0.52
CA PHE A 48 6.50 -1.62 -0.22
C PHE A 48 5.75 -1.09 1.00
N GLU A 49 6.45 -0.82 2.10
CA GLU A 49 5.86 -0.27 3.31
C GLU A 49 5.23 1.11 3.07
N ARG A 50 5.94 1.98 2.33
CA ARG A 50 5.44 3.31 2.00
C ARG A 50 4.21 3.24 1.10
N THR A 51 4.24 2.37 0.10
CA THR A 51 3.11 2.17 -0.81
C THR A 51 1.89 1.66 -0.05
N ASN A 52 2.07 0.66 0.82
CA ASN A 52 0.98 0.14 1.63
C ASN A 52 0.37 1.22 2.53
N ALA A 53 1.20 2.04 3.17
CA ALA A 53 0.73 3.10 4.06
C ALA A 53 -0.11 4.13 3.29
N ALA A 54 0.35 4.54 2.11
CA ALA A 54 -0.38 5.50 1.28
C ALA A 54 -1.70 4.91 0.77
N VAL A 55 -1.68 3.67 0.30
CA VAL A 55 -2.89 2.98 -0.17
C VAL A 55 -3.89 2.79 0.97
N ASP A 56 -3.42 2.41 2.15
CA ASP A 56 -4.28 2.25 3.31
C ASP A 56 -4.98 3.56 3.67
N GLU A 57 -4.27 4.69 3.62
CA GLU A 57 -4.86 6.00 3.88
C GLU A 57 -5.91 6.37 2.82
N VAL A 58 -5.64 6.09 1.55
CA VAL A 58 -6.63 6.32 0.49
C VAL A 58 -7.89 5.49 0.75
N LEU A 59 -7.72 4.22 1.10
CA LEU A 59 -8.85 3.34 1.38
C LEU A 59 -9.62 3.80 2.61
N ARG A 60 -8.91 4.22 3.66
CA ARG A 60 -9.55 4.73 4.87
C ARG A 60 -10.39 5.98 4.58
N GLN A 61 -9.83 6.94 3.84
CA GLN A 61 -10.56 8.15 3.44
C GLN A 61 -11.76 7.83 2.57
N THR A 62 -11.60 6.90 1.64
CA THR A 62 -12.67 6.45 0.75
C THR A 62 -13.79 5.79 1.54
N TRP A 63 -13.43 4.94 2.50
CA TRP A 63 -14.37 4.25 3.36
C TRP A 63 -15.13 5.21 4.27
N GLN A 64 -14.43 6.17 4.90
CA GLN A 64 -15.04 7.18 5.76
C GLN A 64 -15.99 8.11 5.00
N ALA A 65 -15.67 8.40 3.75
CA ALA A 65 -16.52 9.22 2.89
C ALA A 65 -17.70 8.44 2.30
N ASP A 66 -17.75 7.13 2.53
CA ASP A 66 -18.72 6.23 1.90
C ASP A 66 -18.74 6.43 0.38
N ALA A 67 -17.57 6.60 -0.19
CA ALA A 67 -17.40 6.93 -1.59
C ALA A 67 -17.07 5.68 -2.39
N TYR A 68 -17.44 5.71 -3.67
CA TYR A 68 -17.09 4.69 -4.64
C TYR A 68 -15.74 5.01 -5.30
N GLU A 69 -15.47 6.28 -5.49
CA GLU A 69 -14.22 6.74 -6.10
C GLU A 69 -13.14 6.92 -5.03
N LEU A 70 -11.91 6.54 -5.35
CA LEU A 70 -10.79 6.69 -4.43
C LEU A 70 -10.56 8.16 -4.09
N GLN A 71 -10.40 8.46 -2.81
CA GLN A 71 -10.23 9.81 -2.30
C GLN A 71 -8.75 10.21 -2.35
N LEU A 72 -8.21 10.36 -3.57
CA LEU A 72 -6.78 10.62 -3.78
C LEU A 72 -6.35 11.99 -3.27
N ILE A 73 -7.17 13.01 -3.48
CA ILE A 73 -6.83 14.37 -3.06
C ILE A 73 -6.82 14.47 -1.54
N ALA A 74 -7.79 13.85 -0.86
CA ALA A 74 -7.86 13.86 0.59
C ALA A 74 -6.66 13.17 1.25
N ALA A 75 -6.07 12.16 0.57
CA ALA A 75 -4.94 11.40 1.07
C ALA A 75 -3.60 11.84 0.47
N GLN A 76 -3.59 12.90 -0.31
CA GLN A 76 -2.44 13.31 -1.11
C GLN A 76 -1.16 13.51 -0.30
N ALA A 77 -1.26 14.05 0.91
CA ALA A 77 -0.09 14.30 1.76
C ALA A 77 0.64 13.00 2.12
N ASP A 78 -0.05 11.88 2.18
CA ASP A 78 0.53 10.59 2.54
C ASP A 78 1.29 9.93 1.38
N PHE A 79 1.25 10.51 0.18
CA PHE A 79 2.02 9.96 -0.96
C PHE A 79 3.50 10.29 -0.83
N ALA A 80 3.84 11.51 -0.40
CA ALA A 80 5.22 11.93 -0.21
C ALA A 80 5.74 11.54 1.18
N GLU A 81 4.91 11.66 2.21
CA GLU A 81 5.27 11.39 3.59
C GLU A 81 4.22 10.49 4.25
N PRO A 82 4.17 9.21 3.84
CA PRO A 82 3.20 8.28 4.40
C PRO A 82 3.52 7.96 5.86
N ARG A 83 2.46 7.81 6.66
CA ARG A 83 2.61 7.37 8.04
C ARG A 83 2.57 5.85 8.07
N ILE A 84 3.70 5.24 8.30
CA ILE A 84 3.84 3.79 8.23
C ILE A 84 3.38 3.19 9.56
N ALA A 85 2.16 2.65 9.57
CA ALA A 85 1.57 2.00 10.72
C ALA A 85 1.79 0.48 10.72
N HIS A 86 2.02 -0.10 9.55
CA HIS A 86 2.18 -1.54 9.39
C HIS A 86 3.48 -1.83 8.66
N ARG A 87 4.32 -2.65 9.27
CA ARG A 87 5.62 -3.01 8.71
C ARG A 87 5.54 -4.32 7.94
N ALA A 88 6.42 -4.46 6.95
CA ALA A 88 6.56 -5.69 6.22
C ALA A 88 7.18 -6.76 7.11
N GLU A 89 6.60 -7.95 7.10
CA GLU A 89 7.19 -9.12 7.73
C GLU A 89 7.78 -10.01 6.65
N ARG A 90 9.03 -10.40 6.84
CA ARG A 90 9.62 -11.37 5.96
C ARG A 90 9.03 -12.74 6.25
N LEU A 91 8.47 -13.37 5.25
CA LEU A 91 7.95 -14.71 5.39
C LEU A 91 9.10 -15.69 5.55
N ALA A 92 8.92 -16.68 6.43
CA ALA A 92 9.90 -17.72 6.61
C ALA A 92 10.15 -18.35 5.25
N GLY A 93 11.39 -18.29 4.81
CA GLY A 93 11.76 -18.82 3.53
C GLY A 93 11.42 -20.28 3.48
N GLU A 94 10.59 -20.67 2.55
CA GLU A 94 10.43 -22.06 2.28
C GLU A 94 11.68 -22.54 1.66
N VAL A 95 12.41 -23.17 2.45
CA VAL A 95 13.55 -23.88 1.93
C VAL A 95 13.01 -25.13 1.32
N ALA A 96 12.77 -25.03 0.10
CA ALA A 96 12.37 -26.22 -0.61
C ALA A 96 13.55 -27.18 -0.69
#